data_c489f511bfbc432c60e3ec7d8e3afcf4
#
_entry.id   c489f511bfbc432c60e3ec7d8e3afcf4
#
_cell.length_a   1.000
_cell.length_b   1.000
_cell.length_c   1.000
_cell.angle_alpha   90.00
_cell.angle_beta   90.00
_cell.angle_gamma   90.00
#
_symmetry.space_group_name_H-M   'P 1'
#
loop_
_entity.id
_entity.type
_entity.pdbx_description
1 polymer ?
#
loop_
_entity_poly.entity_id
_entity_poly.type
_entity_poly.pdbx_seq_one_letter_code
_entity_poly.pdbx_strand_id
1 'polypeptide(L)'
;VGGGNFASSMSNISTFFPKRLQGTALAIQAGIGNLGVSVVQFVTPWIIGFALAGSAAFMGESQTLTRAGVESQVWLQNAPAVMVPFVAVFGITAWLMLKSVPVKANFAQQFDIFRSRHTWSMTSLYIMTFGVFSGLAATFPLLIREVYGGFEGAPDPLAWAFWGPLVGSIARVGAGPLSDRLGGARVT
;
A
#
# COMPACT_ATOMS: atom_id res chain seq x y z
N VAL A 1 7.79 9.74 1.52
CA VAL A 1 7.29 10.46 0.32
C VAL A 1 6.02 9.80 -0.20
N GLY A 2 6.00 8.48 -0.45
CA GLY A 2 4.83 7.78 -1.00
C GLY A 2 3.56 7.90 -0.15
N GLY A 3 3.67 7.83 1.18
CA GLY A 3 2.52 8.01 2.09
C GLY A 3 1.92 9.42 2.04
N GLY A 4 2.73 10.46 1.82
CA GLY A 4 2.26 11.84 1.69
C GLY A 4 1.43 12.09 0.42
N ASN A 5 1.74 11.37 -0.66
CA ASN A 5 0.98 11.48 -1.91
C ASN A 5 -0.46 10.94 -1.80
N PHE A 6 -0.73 10.04 -0.86
CA PHE A 6 -2.07 9.50 -0.64
C PHE A 6 -3.09 10.59 -0.30
N ALA A 7 -2.75 11.49 0.64
CA ALA A 7 -3.64 12.59 1.03
C ALA A 7 -3.94 13.54 -0.15
N SER A 8 -2.92 13.86 -0.95
CA SER A 8 -3.06 14.72 -2.14
C SER A 8 -3.99 14.08 -3.18
N SER A 9 -3.83 12.80 -3.47
CA SER A 9 -4.68 12.11 -4.45
C SER A 9 -6.12 11.93 -3.96
N MET A 10 -6.34 11.71 -2.67
CA MET A 10 -7.69 11.65 -2.08
C MET A 10 -8.42 12.99 -2.19
N SER A 11 -7.73 14.09 -1.91
CA SER A 11 -8.26 15.45 -2.08
C SER A 11 -8.63 15.74 -3.53
N ASN A 12 -7.78 15.34 -4.47
CA ASN A 12 -8.00 15.51 -5.90
C ASN A 12 -9.27 14.77 -6.36
N ILE A 13 -9.44 13.50 -5.97
CA ILE A 13 -10.64 12.71 -6.29
C ILE A 13 -11.90 13.36 -5.72
N SER A 14 -11.87 13.82 -4.48
CA SER A 14 -13.03 14.46 -3.86
C SER A 14 -13.44 15.77 -4.56
N THR A 15 -12.52 16.40 -5.29
CA THR A 15 -12.78 17.62 -6.06
C THR A 15 -13.37 17.32 -7.45
N PHE A 16 -12.86 16.27 -8.13
CA PHE A 16 -13.25 15.97 -9.50
C PHE A 16 -14.46 15.05 -9.65
N PHE A 17 -14.78 14.27 -8.62
CA PHE A 17 -15.90 13.33 -8.67
C PHE A 17 -17.15 13.87 -7.98
N PRO A 18 -18.36 13.64 -8.54
CA PRO A 18 -19.61 14.05 -7.93
C PRO A 18 -19.83 13.29 -6.60
N LYS A 19 -20.50 13.93 -5.63
CA LYS A 19 -20.73 13.38 -4.29
C LYS A 19 -21.30 11.95 -4.29
N ARG A 20 -22.18 11.64 -5.24
CA ARG A 20 -22.82 10.31 -5.37
C ARG A 20 -21.86 9.17 -5.75
N LEU A 21 -20.67 9.46 -6.25
CA LEU A 21 -19.66 8.49 -6.69
C LEU A 21 -18.35 8.64 -5.91
N GLN A 22 -18.28 9.52 -4.94
CA GLN A 22 -17.04 9.76 -4.18
C GLN A 22 -16.59 8.54 -3.40
N GLY A 23 -17.53 7.80 -2.77
CA GLY A 23 -17.20 6.57 -2.04
C GLY A 23 -16.58 5.53 -2.96
N THR A 24 -17.20 5.29 -4.13
CA THR A 24 -16.66 4.36 -5.13
C THR A 24 -15.30 4.82 -5.66
N ALA A 25 -15.15 6.09 -6.02
CA ALA A 25 -13.90 6.61 -6.57
C ALA A 25 -12.74 6.54 -5.54
N LEU A 26 -13.00 6.91 -4.30
CA LEU A 26 -12.05 6.83 -3.21
C LEU A 26 -11.68 5.37 -2.87
N ALA A 27 -12.66 4.46 -2.89
CA ALA A 27 -12.43 3.05 -2.61
C ALA A 27 -11.61 2.38 -3.73
N ILE A 28 -11.88 2.70 -4.99
CA ILE A 28 -11.09 2.21 -6.13
C ILE A 28 -9.65 2.72 -6.02
N GLN A 29 -9.46 4.01 -5.84
CA GLN A 29 -8.12 4.60 -5.73
C GLN A 29 -7.33 4.02 -4.56
N ALA A 30 -7.94 3.97 -3.38
CA ALA A 30 -7.26 3.46 -2.19
C ALA A 30 -7.09 1.94 -2.23
N GLY A 31 -8.07 1.20 -2.74
CA GLY A 31 -8.00 -0.26 -2.86
C GLY A 31 -6.96 -0.70 -3.89
N ILE A 32 -6.96 -0.10 -5.09
CA ILE A 32 -5.95 -0.39 -6.12
C ILE A 32 -4.55 0.04 -5.63
N GLY A 33 -4.45 1.19 -4.95
CA GLY A 33 -3.18 1.61 -4.35
C GLY A 33 -2.64 0.60 -3.34
N ASN A 34 -3.52 0.02 -2.51
CA ASN A 34 -3.13 -1.00 -1.54
C ASN A 34 -2.81 -2.36 -2.19
N LEU A 35 -3.36 -2.68 -3.38
CA LEU A 35 -2.95 -3.87 -4.13
C LEU A 35 -1.44 -3.87 -4.43
N GLY A 36 -0.82 -2.71 -4.53
CA GLY A 36 0.62 -2.59 -4.69
C GLY A 36 1.41 -3.32 -3.60
N VAL A 37 0.91 -3.36 -2.37
CA VAL A 37 1.53 -4.12 -1.27
C VAL A 37 1.55 -5.61 -1.58
N SER A 38 0.43 -6.16 -2.06
CA SER A 38 0.33 -7.57 -2.44
C SER A 38 1.24 -7.90 -3.62
N VAL A 39 1.27 -7.03 -4.63
CA VAL A 39 2.13 -7.21 -5.81
C VAL A 39 3.60 -7.23 -5.40
N VAL A 40 4.03 -6.29 -4.57
CA VAL A 40 5.41 -6.24 -4.07
C VAL A 40 5.73 -7.49 -3.25
N GLN A 41 4.86 -7.90 -2.34
CA GLN A 41 5.08 -9.12 -1.55
C GLN A 41 5.13 -10.39 -2.40
N PHE A 42 4.33 -10.46 -3.46
CA PHE A 42 4.34 -11.60 -4.38
C PHE A 42 5.59 -11.63 -5.26
N VAL A 43 5.98 -10.48 -5.81
CA VAL A 43 7.06 -10.37 -6.81
C VAL A 43 8.46 -10.33 -6.17
N THR A 44 8.58 -9.75 -4.96
CA THR A 44 9.88 -9.56 -4.31
C THR A 44 10.69 -10.85 -4.14
N PRO A 45 10.11 -12.00 -3.68
CA PRO A 45 10.85 -13.25 -3.56
C PRO A 45 11.49 -13.73 -4.87
N TRP A 46 10.87 -13.40 -6.01
CA TRP A 46 11.42 -13.72 -7.34
C TRP A 46 12.55 -12.77 -7.72
N ILE A 47 12.35 -11.47 -7.51
CA ILE A 47 13.32 -10.43 -7.88
C ILE A 47 14.65 -10.59 -7.12
N ILE A 48 14.59 -10.91 -5.83
CA ILE A 48 15.80 -11.07 -5.02
C ILE A 48 16.59 -12.34 -5.36
N GLY A 49 15.97 -13.32 -6.03
CA GLY A 49 16.61 -14.56 -6.47
C GLY A 49 17.46 -14.41 -7.74
N PHE A 50 17.44 -13.26 -8.41
CA PHE A 50 18.18 -13.04 -9.64
C PHE A 50 19.34 -12.06 -9.47
N ALA A 51 20.49 -12.41 -10.02
CA ALA A 51 21.58 -11.45 -10.22
C ALA A 51 21.20 -10.51 -11.38
N LEU A 52 20.57 -9.37 -11.06
CA LEU A 52 20.29 -8.36 -12.07
C LEU A 52 21.59 -7.72 -12.55
N ALA A 53 21.66 -7.42 -13.85
CA ALA A 53 22.79 -6.76 -14.45
C ALA A 53 23.12 -5.44 -13.72
N GLY A 54 24.33 -5.29 -13.20
CA GLY A 54 24.76 -4.14 -12.42
C GLY A 54 24.46 -4.21 -10.93
N SER A 55 23.71 -5.21 -10.41
CA SER A 55 23.40 -5.32 -9.00
C SER A 55 24.67 -5.46 -8.13
N ALA A 56 25.63 -6.29 -8.55
CA ALA A 56 26.91 -6.45 -7.85
C ALA A 56 27.79 -5.19 -7.91
N ALA A 57 27.81 -4.49 -9.05
CA ALA A 57 28.65 -3.32 -9.22
C ALA A 57 28.06 -2.06 -8.59
N PHE A 58 26.73 -1.94 -8.52
CA PHE A 58 26.04 -0.72 -8.09
C PHE A 58 25.40 -0.84 -6.71
N MET A 59 25.01 -2.05 -6.29
CA MET A 59 24.17 -2.24 -5.10
C MET A 59 24.76 -3.19 -4.06
N GLY A 60 25.96 -3.72 -4.25
CA GLY A 60 26.62 -4.61 -3.32
C GLY A 60 26.53 -6.09 -3.67
N GLU A 61 27.14 -6.91 -2.82
CA GLU A 61 27.30 -8.35 -3.04
C GLU A 61 26.02 -9.14 -2.70
N SER A 62 25.97 -10.39 -3.17
CA SER A 62 24.93 -11.33 -2.77
C SER A 62 24.99 -11.63 -1.28
N GLN A 63 23.85 -11.91 -0.71
CA GLN A 63 23.71 -12.32 0.69
C GLN A 63 23.22 -13.76 0.75
N THR A 64 23.72 -14.54 1.71
CA THR A 64 23.25 -15.91 1.91
C THR A 64 22.00 -15.92 2.77
N LEU A 65 20.90 -16.43 2.21
CA LEU A 65 19.65 -16.64 2.94
C LEU A 65 19.41 -18.15 3.11
N THR A 66 19.32 -18.59 4.36
CA THR A 66 18.93 -19.97 4.69
C THR A 66 17.42 -20.05 4.81
N ARG A 67 16.78 -20.82 3.93
CA ARG A 67 15.33 -20.99 3.91
C ARG A 67 15.00 -22.48 3.91
N ALA A 68 14.25 -22.93 4.89
CA ALA A 68 13.92 -24.36 5.07
C ALA A 68 15.14 -25.31 5.00
N GLY A 69 16.29 -24.87 5.55
CA GLY A 69 17.54 -25.65 5.52
C GLY A 69 18.31 -25.60 4.21
N VAL A 70 17.82 -24.86 3.20
CA VAL A 70 18.50 -24.63 1.93
C VAL A 70 19.13 -23.24 1.92
N GLU A 71 20.43 -23.19 1.69
CA GLU A 71 21.14 -21.92 1.50
C GLU A 71 21.02 -21.46 0.06
N SER A 72 20.57 -20.22 -0.11
CA SER A 72 20.45 -19.58 -1.43
C SER A 72 21.13 -18.22 -1.41
N GLN A 73 21.78 -17.87 -2.51
CA GLN A 73 22.31 -16.54 -2.74
C GLN A 73 21.17 -15.63 -3.18
N VAL A 74 21.00 -14.50 -2.50
CA VAL A 74 19.96 -13.51 -2.78
C VAL A 74 20.54 -12.10 -2.84
N TRP A 75 19.91 -11.26 -3.61
CA TRP A 75 20.25 -9.85 -3.78
C TRP A 75 19.11 -8.98 -3.22
N LEU A 76 19.07 -8.77 -1.91
CA LEU A 76 18.01 -8.01 -1.24
C LEU A 76 17.86 -6.59 -1.78
N GLN A 77 18.96 -5.99 -2.25
CA GLN A 77 18.99 -4.66 -2.88
C GLN A 77 18.18 -4.57 -4.18
N ASN A 78 17.87 -5.69 -4.82
CA ASN A 78 17.06 -5.70 -6.04
C ASN A 78 15.60 -5.28 -5.76
N ALA A 79 15.09 -5.57 -4.56
CA ALA A 79 13.72 -5.22 -4.20
C ALA A 79 13.43 -3.71 -4.31
N PRO A 80 14.20 -2.81 -3.68
CA PRO A 80 14.03 -1.38 -3.89
C PRO A 80 14.49 -0.90 -5.28
N ALA A 81 15.55 -1.50 -5.87
CA ALA A 81 16.13 -1.06 -7.13
C ALA A 81 15.16 -1.16 -8.30
N VAL A 82 14.42 -2.25 -8.39
CA VAL A 82 13.41 -2.46 -9.44
C VAL A 82 12.28 -1.43 -9.35
N MET A 83 11.98 -0.90 -8.16
CA MET A 83 10.94 0.12 -8.00
C MET A 83 11.35 1.51 -8.50
N VAL A 84 12.65 1.82 -8.57
CA VAL A 84 13.15 3.14 -8.98
C VAL A 84 12.67 3.55 -10.37
N PRO A 85 12.81 2.75 -11.44
CA PRO A 85 12.33 3.12 -12.77
C PRO A 85 10.81 3.28 -12.80
N PHE A 86 10.04 2.47 -12.09
CA PHE A 86 8.58 2.63 -12.00
C PHE A 86 8.21 3.95 -11.33
N VAL A 87 8.84 4.28 -10.21
CA VAL A 87 8.62 5.57 -9.52
C VAL A 87 8.96 6.75 -10.42
N ALA A 88 10.05 6.66 -11.18
CA ALA A 88 10.45 7.70 -12.12
C ALA A 88 9.42 7.86 -13.24
N VAL A 89 9.02 6.77 -13.89
CA VAL A 89 8.03 6.80 -14.99
C VAL A 89 6.69 7.32 -14.51
N PHE A 90 6.15 6.79 -13.42
CA PHE A 90 4.88 7.24 -12.88
C PHE A 90 4.95 8.67 -12.32
N GLY A 91 6.08 9.07 -11.74
CA GLY A 91 6.30 10.44 -11.28
C GLY A 91 6.29 11.46 -12.43
N ILE A 92 7.00 11.15 -13.51
CA ILE A 92 7.02 11.99 -14.72
C ILE A 92 5.64 12.03 -15.36
N THR A 93 4.97 10.89 -15.51
CA THR A 93 3.61 10.81 -16.06
C THR A 93 2.63 11.64 -15.23
N ALA A 94 2.69 11.53 -13.92
CA ALA A 94 1.85 12.31 -13.01
C ALA A 94 2.11 13.82 -13.18
N TRP A 95 3.37 14.22 -13.28
CA TRP A 95 3.75 15.61 -13.46
C TRP A 95 3.26 16.20 -14.80
N LEU A 96 3.28 15.39 -15.87
CA LEU A 96 2.84 15.83 -17.20
C LEU A 96 1.31 15.81 -17.38
N MET A 97 0.63 14.84 -16.77
CA MET A 97 -0.79 14.57 -17.04
C MET A 97 -1.75 15.06 -15.96
N LEU A 98 -1.32 15.11 -14.69
CA LEU A 98 -2.21 15.52 -13.61
C LEU A 98 -2.39 17.04 -13.58
N LYS A 99 -3.66 17.45 -13.47
CA LYS A 99 -4.03 18.85 -13.29
C LYS A 99 -4.23 19.13 -11.80
N SER A 100 -3.52 20.11 -11.28
CA SER A 100 -3.73 20.59 -9.92
C SER A 100 -4.81 21.66 -9.88
N VAL A 101 -5.75 21.53 -8.95
CA VAL A 101 -6.69 22.61 -8.64
C VAL A 101 -6.03 23.50 -7.59
N PRO A 102 -5.70 24.76 -7.91
CA PRO A 102 -5.08 25.66 -6.94
C PRO A 102 -6.10 26.00 -5.85
N VAL A 103 -5.93 25.41 -4.67
CA VAL A 103 -6.69 25.78 -3.49
C VAL A 103 -6.02 26.97 -2.83
N LYS A 104 -6.62 28.16 -2.94
CA LYS A 104 -6.16 29.37 -2.25
C LYS A 104 -6.60 29.33 -0.79
N ALA A 105 -6.16 28.36 -0.02
CA ALA A 105 -6.41 28.32 1.42
C ALA A 105 -5.25 28.99 2.16
N ASN A 106 -5.59 29.94 3.03
CA ASN A 106 -4.61 30.53 3.93
C ASN A 106 -4.20 29.46 4.98
N PHE A 107 -2.93 29.46 5.36
CA PHE A 107 -2.39 28.51 6.35
C PHE A 107 -3.23 28.44 7.63
N ALA A 108 -3.70 29.59 8.12
CA ALA A 108 -4.57 29.67 9.28
C ALA A 108 -5.91 28.92 9.10
N GLN A 109 -6.50 28.98 7.90
CA GLN A 109 -7.76 28.31 7.61
C GLN A 109 -7.60 26.76 7.57
N GLN A 110 -6.40 26.27 7.25
CA GLN A 110 -6.13 24.83 7.25
C GLN A 110 -6.09 24.27 8.68
N PHE A 111 -5.73 25.09 9.68
CA PHE A 111 -5.73 24.67 11.10
C PHE A 111 -7.12 24.66 11.75
N ASP A 112 -8.13 25.29 11.15
CA ASP A 112 -9.50 25.24 11.67
C ASP A 112 -10.08 23.81 11.68
N ILE A 113 -9.57 22.94 10.84
CA ILE A 113 -9.97 21.52 10.81
C ILE A 113 -9.74 20.81 12.15
N PHE A 114 -8.73 21.21 12.92
CA PHE A 114 -8.43 20.64 14.24
C PHE A 114 -9.41 21.04 15.33
N ARG A 115 -10.25 22.07 15.11
CA ARG A 115 -11.31 22.48 16.04
C ARG A 115 -12.53 21.56 15.96
N SER A 116 -12.70 20.83 14.86
CA SER A 116 -13.84 19.95 14.66
C SER A 116 -13.66 18.62 15.40
N ARG A 117 -14.62 18.27 16.28
CA ARG A 117 -14.66 16.95 16.93
C ARG A 117 -14.80 15.81 15.91
N HIS A 118 -15.50 16.08 14.80
CA HIS A 118 -15.69 15.12 13.72
C HIS A 118 -14.34 14.75 13.08
N THR A 119 -13.45 15.71 12.90
CA THR A 119 -12.09 15.48 12.37
C THR A 119 -11.33 14.49 13.25
N TRP A 120 -11.34 14.67 14.55
CA TRP A 120 -10.64 13.78 15.48
C TRP A 120 -11.22 12.37 15.48
N SER A 121 -12.56 12.24 15.46
CA SER A 121 -13.21 10.92 15.36
C SER A 121 -12.85 10.20 14.06
N MET A 122 -12.90 10.89 12.92
CA MET A 122 -12.54 10.30 11.62
C MET A 122 -11.04 9.97 11.53
N THR A 123 -10.19 10.81 12.10
CA THR A 123 -8.75 10.55 12.17
C THR A 123 -8.45 9.31 13.01
N SER A 124 -9.09 9.16 14.16
CA SER A 124 -8.93 7.98 15.02
C SER A 124 -9.37 6.70 14.33
N LEU A 125 -10.52 6.72 13.64
CA LEU A 125 -11.01 5.60 12.85
C LEU A 125 -10.03 5.27 11.71
N TYR A 126 -9.47 6.28 11.04
CA TYR A 126 -8.51 6.07 9.96
C TYR A 126 -7.18 5.49 10.48
N ILE A 127 -6.66 5.99 11.60
CA ILE A 127 -5.47 5.45 12.25
C ILE A 127 -5.70 3.99 12.61
N MET A 128 -6.85 3.65 13.19
CA MET A 128 -7.19 2.28 13.55
C MET A 128 -7.27 1.38 12.32
N THR A 129 -8.08 1.73 11.32
CA THR A 129 -8.31 0.88 10.15
C THR A 129 -7.08 0.74 9.27
N PHE A 130 -6.40 1.85 8.96
CA PHE A 130 -5.20 1.82 8.14
C PHE A 130 -3.99 1.26 8.91
N GLY A 131 -3.88 1.55 10.20
CA GLY A 131 -2.84 1.02 11.07
C GLY A 131 -2.93 -0.50 11.20
N VAL A 132 -4.14 -1.04 11.39
CA VAL A 132 -4.37 -2.49 11.42
C VAL A 132 -4.04 -3.13 10.08
N PHE A 133 -4.52 -2.55 8.97
CA PHE A 133 -4.19 -3.05 7.63
C PHE A 133 -2.68 -3.07 7.37
N SER A 134 -2.01 -1.96 7.65
CA SER A 134 -0.55 -1.82 7.42
C SER A 134 0.25 -2.73 8.35
N GLY A 135 -0.13 -2.79 9.63
CA GLY A 135 0.50 -3.66 10.63
C GLY A 135 0.36 -5.13 10.27
N LEU A 136 -0.86 -5.58 9.96
CA LEU A 136 -1.09 -6.96 9.54
C LEU A 136 -0.37 -7.30 8.24
N ALA A 137 -0.39 -6.40 7.24
CA ALA A 137 0.33 -6.63 5.98
C ALA A 137 1.85 -6.81 6.20
N ALA A 138 2.42 -6.04 7.12
CA ALA A 138 3.85 -6.14 7.45
C ALA A 138 4.19 -7.39 8.28
N THR A 139 3.32 -7.80 9.20
CA THR A 139 3.57 -8.91 10.12
C THR A 139 3.01 -10.25 9.63
N PHE A 140 2.24 -10.28 8.54
CA PHE A 140 1.57 -11.49 8.05
C PHE A 140 2.54 -12.65 7.74
N PRO A 141 3.72 -12.41 7.11
CA PRO A 141 4.71 -13.48 6.93
C PRO A 141 5.20 -14.06 8.26
N LEU A 142 5.42 -13.20 9.26
CA LEU A 142 5.83 -13.62 10.60
C LEU A 142 4.72 -14.42 11.28
N LEU A 143 3.48 -13.99 11.17
CA LEU A 143 2.32 -14.70 11.70
C LEU A 143 2.22 -16.13 11.12
N ILE A 144 2.36 -16.27 9.81
CA ILE A 144 2.36 -17.60 9.16
C ILE A 144 3.48 -18.47 9.73
N ARG A 145 4.68 -17.91 9.89
CA ARG A 145 5.83 -18.62 10.45
C ARG A 145 5.60 -19.06 11.89
N GLU A 146 5.11 -18.19 12.75
CA GLU A 146 4.92 -18.47 14.17
C GLU A 146 3.76 -19.46 14.41
N VAL A 147 2.67 -19.34 13.65
CA VAL A 147 1.49 -20.20 13.84
C VAL A 147 1.67 -21.58 13.20
N TYR A 148 2.28 -21.63 12.02
CA TYR A 148 2.35 -22.87 11.24
C TYR A 148 3.76 -23.48 11.15
N GLY A 149 4.81 -22.77 11.53
CA GLY A 149 6.21 -23.21 11.34
C GLY A 149 6.61 -24.48 12.09
N GLY A 150 5.83 -24.91 13.08
CA GLY A 150 6.05 -26.17 13.81
C GLY A 150 5.39 -27.40 13.19
N PHE A 151 4.61 -27.26 12.12
CA PHE A 151 3.89 -28.36 11.48
C PHE A 151 4.63 -28.89 10.25
N GLU A 152 4.60 -30.22 10.05
CA GLU A 152 5.04 -30.82 8.78
C GLU A 152 4.17 -30.30 7.63
N GLY A 153 4.80 -29.82 6.56
CA GLY A 153 4.10 -29.21 5.42
C GLY A 153 3.62 -27.80 5.64
N ALA A 154 4.18 -27.06 6.62
CA ALA A 154 3.88 -25.66 6.86
C ALA A 154 3.98 -24.81 5.59
N PRO A 155 3.02 -23.90 5.36
CA PRO A 155 3.08 -23.01 4.21
C PRO A 155 4.29 -22.07 4.30
N ASP A 156 4.94 -21.86 3.15
CA ASP A 156 6.04 -20.89 3.09
C ASP A 156 5.53 -19.46 3.34
N PRO A 157 6.00 -18.80 4.40
CA PRO A 157 5.53 -17.46 4.77
C PRO A 157 5.64 -16.43 3.63
N LEU A 158 6.73 -16.48 2.86
CA LEU A 158 6.96 -15.51 1.78
C LEU A 158 6.10 -15.80 0.54
N ALA A 159 5.76 -17.06 0.30
CA ALA A 159 4.89 -17.45 -0.82
C ALA A 159 3.41 -17.10 -0.56
N TRP A 160 2.98 -17.00 0.70
CA TRP A 160 1.57 -16.79 1.07
C TRP A 160 1.27 -15.41 1.66
N ALA A 161 2.29 -14.62 1.96
CA ALA A 161 2.13 -13.31 2.60
C ALA A 161 1.22 -12.35 1.83
N PHE A 162 1.26 -12.38 0.49
CA PHE A 162 0.52 -11.46 -0.37
C PHE A 162 -1.01 -11.60 -0.28
N TRP A 163 -1.52 -12.74 0.21
CA TRP A 163 -2.97 -12.99 0.30
C TRP A 163 -3.67 -12.04 1.28
N GLY A 164 -3.06 -11.72 2.41
CA GLY A 164 -3.65 -10.80 3.38
C GLY A 164 -3.99 -9.43 2.79
N PRO A 165 -3.00 -8.68 2.27
CA PRO A 165 -3.24 -7.41 1.61
C PRO A 165 -4.11 -7.50 0.36
N LEU A 166 -4.06 -8.61 -0.39
CA LEU A 166 -4.88 -8.84 -1.57
C LEU A 166 -6.37 -8.84 -1.21
N VAL A 167 -6.76 -9.68 -0.27
CA VAL A 167 -8.16 -9.81 0.16
C VAL A 167 -8.65 -8.48 0.74
N GLY A 168 -7.87 -7.83 1.61
CA GLY A 168 -8.21 -6.54 2.19
C GLY A 168 -8.40 -5.44 1.13
N SER A 169 -7.56 -5.42 0.10
CA SER A 169 -7.65 -4.45 -0.99
C SER A 169 -8.88 -4.67 -1.87
N ILE A 170 -9.20 -5.92 -2.22
CA ILE A 170 -10.38 -6.27 -3.01
C ILE A 170 -11.67 -5.95 -2.21
N ALA A 171 -11.71 -6.32 -0.94
CA ALA A 171 -12.84 -6.00 -0.07
C ALA A 171 -13.08 -4.48 0.01
N ARG A 172 -12.01 -3.68 0.08
CA ARG A 172 -12.09 -2.22 0.09
C ARG A 172 -12.69 -1.65 -1.19
N VAL A 173 -12.30 -2.17 -2.36
CA VAL A 173 -12.88 -1.76 -3.65
C VAL A 173 -14.38 -2.09 -3.69
N GLY A 174 -14.76 -3.29 -3.24
CA GLY A 174 -16.16 -3.72 -3.19
C GLY A 174 -17.03 -2.93 -2.21
N ALA A 175 -16.46 -2.43 -1.13
CA ALA A 175 -17.18 -1.62 -0.14
C ALA A 175 -17.52 -0.20 -0.65
N GLY A 176 -16.82 0.31 -1.69
CA GLY A 176 -17.06 1.65 -2.23
C GLY A 176 -18.50 1.90 -2.72
N PRO A 177 -19.01 1.11 -3.66
CA PRO A 177 -20.40 1.22 -4.13
C PRO A 177 -21.44 1.03 -3.01
N LEU A 178 -21.13 0.18 -2.04
CA LEU A 178 -21.97 -0.05 -0.86
C LEU A 178 -22.02 1.20 0.02
N SER A 179 -20.88 1.85 0.21
CA SER A 179 -20.76 3.12 0.93
C SER A 179 -21.55 4.26 0.27
N ASP A 180 -21.54 4.33 -1.05
CA ASP A 180 -22.31 5.33 -1.79
C ASP A 180 -23.84 5.12 -1.66
N ARG A 181 -24.29 3.87 -1.50
CA ARG A 181 -25.71 3.52 -1.36
C ARG A 181 -26.23 3.62 0.07
N LEU A 182 -25.47 3.13 1.03
CA LEU A 182 -25.89 3.01 2.43
C LEU A 182 -25.40 4.14 3.32
N GLY A 183 -24.47 4.94 2.83
CA GLY A 183 -23.75 5.97 3.59
C GLY A 183 -22.50 5.42 4.28
N GLY A 184 -21.43 6.21 4.25
CA GLY A 184 -20.13 5.80 4.79
C GLY A 184 -20.16 5.38 6.26
N ALA A 185 -20.92 6.09 7.10
CA ALA A 185 -21.03 5.77 8.53
C ALA A 185 -21.66 4.41 8.87
N ARG A 186 -22.41 3.81 7.94
CA ARG A 186 -23.01 2.46 8.12
C ARG A 186 -22.12 1.35 7.59
N VAL A 187 -21.18 1.69 6.71
CA VAL A 187 -20.30 0.71 6.07
C VAL A 187 -18.95 0.61 6.78
N THR A 188 -18.55 1.68 7.49
CA THR A 188 -17.35 1.70 8.34
C THR A 188 -17.61 1.01 9.67
#